data_18ad4815236257eaa0da8dc31897e9e8
#
_entry.id   18ad4815236257eaa0da8dc31897e9e8
#
_cell.length_a   1.000
_cell.length_b   1.000
_cell.length_c   1.000
_cell.angle_alpha   90.00
_cell.angle_beta   90.00
_cell.angle_gamma   90.00
#
_symmetry.space_group_name_H-M   'P 1'
#
loop_
_entity.id
_entity.type
_entity.pdbx_description
1 polymer ?
#
loop_
_entity_poly.entity_id
_entity_poly.type
_entity_poly.pdbx_seq_one_letter_code
_entity_poly.pdbx_strand_id
1 'polypeptide(L)'
;MSSEVVRQAVALREGLETSLDISNSRRSQKFLDFARNDKSKDATRSFLKALTVYHDDIPHSAAMNMAIDEALLEHATVPSIRFYRWHSPALSFGYFGKFADVAGFATERDLVRRWTGGGIVFHGEDLTYSIVIPVNNPIFVQSSMSIYEKIHRALRDALVANGERAELAHVAGVVRAGAAKLAKGTGVSEPSYNTDRGYSCFANPVRADVMLNGRKIAGAAQRRTRRGLLHQGSIHNVDFGNGLAKRFAQVLSTKSRECKIKNDVLKRACELAKQRYGTEDWLRKR
;
A
#
# COMPACT_ATOMS: atom_id res chain seq x y z
N MET A 1 -38.95 -53.73 -31.61
CA MET A 1 -37.86 -52.79 -31.95
C MET A 1 -36.55 -53.57 -31.84
N SER A 2 -35.78 -53.67 -32.93
CA SER A 2 -34.65 -54.58 -33.02
C SER A 2 -33.47 -54.08 -32.18
N SER A 3 -32.71 -55.00 -31.61
CA SER A 3 -31.55 -54.76 -30.76
C SER A 3 -30.44 -53.89 -31.43
N GLU A 4 -30.52 -53.77 -32.75
CA GLU A 4 -29.59 -53.00 -33.60
C GLU A 4 -29.82 -51.49 -33.48
N VAL A 5 -31.06 -51.04 -33.40
CA VAL A 5 -31.43 -49.61 -33.25
C VAL A 5 -31.01 -49.07 -31.87
N VAL A 6 -31.08 -49.88 -30.82
CA VAL A 6 -30.65 -49.52 -29.47
C VAL A 6 -29.11 -49.38 -29.40
N ARG A 7 -28.35 -50.25 -30.05
CA ARG A 7 -26.87 -50.18 -30.11
C ARG A 7 -26.38 -48.94 -30.86
N GLN A 8 -27.04 -48.59 -31.98
CA GLN A 8 -26.69 -47.37 -32.72
C GLN A 8 -26.99 -46.09 -31.92
N ALA A 9 -28.10 -46.04 -31.16
CA ALA A 9 -28.42 -44.90 -30.34
C ALA A 9 -27.46 -44.70 -29.14
N VAL A 10 -26.94 -45.78 -28.56
CA VAL A 10 -25.94 -45.74 -27.48
C VAL A 10 -24.60 -45.27 -28.02
N ALA A 11 -24.15 -45.78 -29.18
CA ALA A 11 -22.87 -45.37 -29.79
C ALA A 11 -22.86 -43.89 -30.23
N LEU A 12 -24.01 -43.36 -30.70
CA LEU A 12 -24.17 -41.95 -31.02
C LEU A 12 -24.14 -41.03 -29.76
N ARG A 13 -24.66 -41.51 -28.66
CA ARG A 13 -24.67 -40.77 -27.39
C ARG A 13 -23.29 -40.71 -26.76
N GLU A 14 -22.54 -41.80 -26.75
CA GLU A 14 -21.14 -41.83 -26.27
C GLU A 14 -20.21 -40.99 -27.16
N GLY A 15 -20.39 -40.96 -28.48
CA GLY A 15 -19.64 -40.13 -29.40
C GLY A 15 -19.91 -38.63 -29.25
N LEU A 16 -21.14 -38.25 -28.85
CA LEU A 16 -21.52 -36.87 -28.55
C LEU A 16 -20.98 -36.38 -27.19
N GLU A 17 -21.00 -37.23 -26.17
CA GLU A 17 -20.47 -36.90 -24.84
C GLU A 17 -18.94 -36.73 -24.87
N THR A 18 -18.20 -37.60 -25.58
CA THR A 18 -16.75 -37.47 -25.77
C THR A 18 -16.38 -36.23 -26.59
N SER A 19 -17.17 -35.85 -27.59
CA SER A 19 -16.94 -34.64 -28.40
C SER A 19 -17.19 -33.36 -27.61
N LEU A 20 -18.18 -33.34 -26.73
CA LEU A 20 -18.47 -32.20 -25.84
C LEU A 20 -17.41 -32.03 -24.76
N ASP A 21 -16.88 -33.09 -24.18
CA ASP A 21 -15.80 -33.04 -23.18
C ASP A 21 -14.49 -32.56 -23.77
N ILE A 22 -14.13 -32.98 -25.00
CA ILE A 22 -12.92 -32.51 -25.68
C ILE A 22 -13.03 -31.03 -26.06
N SER A 23 -14.22 -30.56 -26.46
CA SER A 23 -14.43 -29.14 -26.78
C SER A 23 -14.39 -28.24 -25.55
N ASN A 24 -14.95 -28.69 -24.43
CA ASN A 24 -14.90 -27.99 -23.15
C ASN A 24 -13.50 -27.98 -22.54
N SER A 25 -12.76 -29.08 -22.65
CA SER A 25 -11.36 -29.17 -22.22
C SER A 25 -10.47 -28.22 -23.01
N ARG A 26 -10.60 -28.16 -24.34
CA ARG A 26 -9.83 -27.23 -25.21
C ARG A 26 -10.20 -25.76 -24.95
N ARG A 27 -11.45 -25.48 -24.64
CA ARG A 27 -11.91 -24.11 -24.29
C ARG A 27 -11.37 -23.67 -22.94
N SER A 28 -11.38 -24.56 -21.94
CA SER A 28 -10.80 -24.34 -20.62
C SER A 28 -9.27 -24.18 -20.70
N GLN A 29 -8.60 -25.00 -21.51
CA GLN A 29 -7.16 -24.89 -21.72
C GLN A 29 -6.78 -23.56 -22.38
N LYS A 30 -7.50 -23.13 -23.43
CA LYS A 30 -7.29 -21.83 -24.06
C LYS A 30 -7.52 -20.66 -23.13
N PHE A 31 -8.49 -20.76 -22.22
CA PHE A 31 -8.77 -19.74 -21.18
C PHE A 31 -7.64 -19.68 -20.14
N LEU A 32 -7.11 -20.85 -19.75
CA LEU A 32 -5.97 -20.95 -18.82
C LEU A 32 -4.68 -20.46 -19.48
N ASP A 33 -4.45 -20.74 -20.77
CA ASP A 33 -3.29 -20.28 -21.52
C ASP A 33 -3.38 -18.78 -21.81
N PHE A 34 -4.58 -18.23 -22.07
CA PHE A 34 -4.81 -16.80 -22.18
C PHE A 34 -4.54 -16.09 -20.85
N ALA A 35 -5.06 -16.64 -19.73
CA ALA A 35 -4.84 -16.11 -18.39
C ALA A 35 -3.37 -16.22 -17.92
N ARG A 36 -2.65 -17.27 -18.34
CA ARG A 36 -1.20 -17.42 -18.12
C ARG A 36 -0.38 -16.46 -18.97
N ASN A 37 -0.74 -16.29 -20.24
CA ASN A 37 -0.03 -15.39 -21.16
C ASN A 37 -0.25 -13.91 -20.81
N ASP A 38 -1.42 -13.56 -20.30
CA ASP A 38 -1.72 -12.20 -19.81
C ASP A 38 -0.95 -11.90 -18.51
N LYS A 39 -0.84 -12.88 -17.59
CA LYS A 39 -0.01 -12.76 -16.38
C LYS A 39 1.49 -12.68 -16.71
N SER A 40 1.99 -13.36 -17.75
CA SER A 40 3.39 -13.32 -18.12
C SER A 40 3.79 -12.02 -18.83
N LYS A 41 2.88 -11.38 -19.56
CA LYS A 41 3.12 -10.09 -20.23
C LYS A 41 3.02 -8.90 -19.27
N ASP A 42 2.23 -9.01 -18.19
CA ASP A 42 2.12 -7.97 -17.16
C ASP A 42 3.29 -8.01 -16.16
N ALA A 43 3.89 -9.19 -15.94
CA ALA A 43 5.05 -9.38 -15.04
C ALA A 43 6.35 -8.72 -15.55
N THR A 44 6.44 -8.37 -16.84
CA THR A 44 7.64 -7.76 -17.45
C THR A 44 7.58 -6.23 -17.53
N ARG A 45 6.45 -5.58 -17.19
CA ARG A 45 6.29 -4.15 -17.32
C ARG A 45 6.24 -3.50 -15.94
N SER A 46 7.38 -2.96 -15.49
CA SER A 46 7.43 -2.18 -14.24
C SER A 46 6.40 -1.04 -14.25
N PHE A 47 5.80 -0.78 -13.09
CA PHE A 47 4.74 0.23 -12.92
C PHE A 47 5.22 1.63 -13.32
N LEU A 48 6.45 1.99 -12.95
CA LEU A 48 7.08 3.26 -13.26
C LEU A 48 8.22 3.08 -14.27
N LYS A 49 8.27 3.92 -15.30
CA LYS A 49 9.36 3.88 -16.31
C LYS A 49 10.72 4.25 -15.72
N ALA A 50 10.75 5.14 -14.75
CA ALA A 50 11.93 5.55 -13.99
C ALA A 50 11.49 5.94 -12.59
N LEU A 51 12.39 5.80 -11.61
CA LEU A 51 12.13 6.09 -10.20
C LEU A 51 13.40 6.65 -9.53
N THR A 52 13.27 7.80 -8.87
CA THR A 52 14.30 8.28 -7.95
C THR A 52 14.02 7.72 -6.56
N VAL A 53 15.04 7.16 -5.92
CA VAL A 53 14.95 6.57 -4.58
C VAL A 53 15.73 7.42 -3.60
N TYR A 54 15.09 7.83 -2.52
CA TYR A 54 15.69 8.54 -1.41
C TYR A 54 15.66 7.62 -0.18
N HIS A 55 16.83 7.22 0.30
CA HIS A 55 17.00 6.64 1.62
C HIS A 55 17.34 7.80 2.56
N ASP A 56 16.36 8.23 3.36
CA ASP A 56 16.51 9.34 4.29
C ASP A 56 16.79 8.76 5.67
N ASP A 57 18.07 8.43 5.86
CA ASP A 57 18.55 7.73 7.04
C ASP A 57 18.65 8.64 8.29
N ILE A 58 18.50 9.95 8.10
CA ILE A 58 18.46 10.92 9.20
C ILE A 58 17.03 11.00 9.71
N PRO A 59 16.74 10.58 10.96
CA PRO A 59 15.40 10.72 11.51
C PRO A 59 15.01 12.19 11.68
N HIS A 60 13.81 12.54 11.24
CA HIS A 60 13.28 13.90 11.34
C HIS A 60 12.07 13.97 12.27
N SER A 61 11.77 15.20 12.79
CA SER A 61 10.52 15.46 13.50
C SER A 61 9.29 15.21 12.62
N ALA A 62 8.14 15.02 13.23
CA ALA A 62 6.90 14.76 12.50
C ALA A 62 6.56 15.89 11.51
N ALA A 63 6.72 17.14 11.91
CA ALA A 63 6.50 18.29 11.05
C ALA A 63 7.46 18.30 9.85
N MET A 64 8.76 18.02 10.08
CA MET A 64 9.76 18.01 9.01
C MET A 64 9.55 16.86 8.03
N ASN A 65 9.16 15.67 8.49
CA ASN A 65 8.83 14.53 7.60
C ASN A 65 7.71 14.89 6.62
N MET A 66 6.63 15.52 7.10
CA MET A 66 5.52 15.95 6.24
C MET A 66 5.93 17.07 5.29
N ALA A 67 6.78 17.97 5.75
CA ALA A 67 7.29 19.08 4.95
C ALA A 67 8.21 18.60 3.81
N ILE A 68 9.08 17.62 4.06
CA ILE A 68 9.94 17.02 3.02
C ILE A 68 9.08 16.35 1.94
N ASP A 69 8.04 15.60 2.32
CA ASP A 69 7.16 14.95 1.36
C ASP A 69 6.43 15.96 0.45
N GLU A 70 5.97 17.09 0.99
CA GLU A 70 5.38 18.17 0.19
C GLU A 70 6.43 18.87 -0.69
N ALA A 71 7.61 19.18 -0.16
CA ALA A 71 8.68 19.79 -0.91
C ALA A 71 9.16 18.90 -2.08
N LEU A 72 9.23 17.58 -1.87
CA LEU A 72 9.53 16.63 -2.95
C LEU A 72 8.47 16.70 -4.04
N LEU A 73 7.17 16.79 -3.69
CA LEU A 73 6.11 16.96 -4.69
C LEU A 73 6.22 18.28 -5.44
N GLU A 74 6.61 19.37 -4.77
CA GLU A 74 6.79 20.67 -5.39
C GLU A 74 7.90 20.70 -6.44
N HIS A 75 8.97 19.89 -6.24
CA HIS A 75 10.18 19.88 -7.08
C HIS A 75 10.26 18.65 -8.01
N ALA A 76 9.27 17.74 -7.96
CA ALA A 76 9.33 16.50 -8.71
C ALA A 76 9.19 16.70 -10.22
N THR A 77 10.16 16.20 -10.97
CA THR A 77 10.11 16.07 -12.43
C THR A 77 10.00 14.61 -12.88
N VAL A 78 10.40 13.69 -12.02
CA VAL A 78 10.37 12.23 -12.20
C VAL A 78 9.73 11.62 -10.96
N PRO A 79 9.00 10.51 -11.07
CA PRO A 79 8.50 9.79 -9.90
C PRO A 79 9.60 9.48 -8.91
N SER A 80 9.30 9.62 -7.63
CA SER A 80 10.24 9.31 -6.57
C SER A 80 9.59 8.55 -5.43
N ILE A 81 10.39 7.76 -4.72
CA ILE A 81 10.05 7.15 -3.44
C ILE A 81 11.06 7.60 -2.40
N ARG A 82 10.58 7.96 -1.23
CA ARG A 82 11.40 8.27 -0.05
C ARG A 82 11.05 7.28 1.04
N PHE A 83 12.06 6.64 1.63
CA PHE A 83 11.96 5.83 2.83
C PHE A 83 12.54 6.61 4.00
N TYR A 84 11.84 6.66 5.13
CA TYR A 84 12.27 7.44 6.28
C TYR A 84 11.76 6.90 7.60
N ARG A 85 12.35 7.39 8.69
CA ARG A 85 12.00 7.11 10.07
C ARG A 85 11.71 8.39 10.82
N TRP A 86 11.20 8.24 12.02
CA TRP A 86 10.79 9.33 12.90
C TRP A 86 11.86 9.53 13.98
N HIS A 87 12.16 10.78 14.34
CA HIS A 87 13.15 11.11 15.36
C HIS A 87 12.71 10.63 16.76
N SER A 88 11.41 10.65 17.04
CA SER A 88 10.79 10.25 18.30
C SER A 88 9.48 9.51 18.01
N PRO A 89 8.89 8.79 18.97
CA PRO A 89 7.56 8.26 18.82
C PRO A 89 6.60 9.34 18.35
N ALA A 90 5.96 9.14 17.20
CA ALA A 90 5.10 10.12 16.57
C ALA A 90 3.68 9.57 16.35
N LEU A 91 2.75 10.48 16.11
CA LEU A 91 1.41 10.17 15.68
C LEU A 91 1.00 11.12 14.56
N SER A 92 0.65 10.55 13.42
CA SER A 92 0.12 11.34 12.32
C SER A 92 -1.37 11.04 12.11
N PHE A 93 -2.14 12.07 11.78
CA PHE A 93 -3.57 11.93 11.47
C PHE A 93 -3.90 12.67 10.17
N GLY A 94 -4.94 12.19 9.48
CA GLY A 94 -5.30 12.68 8.16
C GLY A 94 -5.80 14.12 8.15
N TYR A 95 -5.79 14.75 6.99
CA TYR A 95 -6.20 16.15 6.77
C TYR A 95 -7.58 16.48 7.36
N PHE A 96 -8.53 15.56 7.27
CA PHE A 96 -9.91 15.73 7.75
C PHE A 96 -10.12 15.25 9.19
N GLY A 97 -9.09 14.70 9.85
CA GLY A 97 -9.16 14.23 11.23
C GLY A 97 -9.34 15.39 12.21
N LYS A 98 -9.94 15.14 13.35
CA LYS A 98 -10.10 16.15 14.41
C LYS A 98 -8.92 16.08 15.37
N PHE A 99 -8.39 17.23 15.78
CA PHE A 99 -7.31 17.28 16.77
C PHE A 99 -7.77 16.67 18.11
N ALA A 100 -9.05 16.86 18.48
CA ALA A 100 -9.60 16.30 19.71
C ALA A 100 -9.45 14.77 19.81
N ASP A 101 -9.42 14.05 18.66
CA ASP A 101 -9.28 12.59 18.63
C ASP A 101 -7.85 12.12 18.99
N VAL A 102 -6.87 13.03 18.93
CA VAL A 102 -5.45 12.74 19.16
C VAL A 102 -4.82 13.56 20.28
N ALA A 103 -5.53 14.54 20.83
CA ALA A 103 -5.01 15.48 21.83
C ALA A 103 -4.45 14.78 23.09
N GLY A 104 -5.03 13.65 23.50
CA GLY A 104 -4.56 12.88 24.64
C GLY A 104 -3.16 12.25 24.47
N PHE A 105 -2.63 12.20 23.24
CA PHE A 105 -1.30 11.66 22.95
C PHE A 105 -0.20 12.73 22.87
N ALA A 106 -0.54 14.02 23.03
CA ALA A 106 0.37 15.14 22.81
C ALA A 106 1.57 15.17 23.79
N THR A 107 1.43 14.58 24.97
CA THR A 107 2.50 14.47 25.97
C THR A 107 3.49 13.33 25.70
N GLU A 108 3.07 12.34 24.92
CA GLU A 108 3.85 11.12 24.70
C GLU A 108 4.40 11.01 23.28
N ARG A 109 3.82 11.77 22.33
CA ARG A 109 4.11 11.65 20.91
C ARG A 109 4.19 12.98 20.20
N ASP A 110 5.08 13.06 19.21
CA ASP A 110 5.16 14.16 18.27
C ASP A 110 3.95 14.10 17.29
N LEU A 111 2.99 15.03 17.47
CA LEU A 111 1.75 15.01 16.70
C LEU A 111 1.88 15.79 15.40
N VAL A 112 1.38 15.25 14.30
CA VAL A 112 1.29 15.99 13.04
C VAL A 112 0.02 15.68 12.25
N ARG A 113 -0.58 16.72 11.69
CA ARG A 113 -1.62 16.59 10.67
C ARG A 113 -0.99 16.42 9.30
N ARG A 114 -1.27 15.30 8.63
CA ARG A 114 -0.84 15.07 7.24
C ARG A 114 -1.64 15.92 6.25
N TRP A 115 -1.04 16.24 5.13
CA TRP A 115 -1.73 16.84 4.00
C TRP A 115 -2.61 15.83 3.25
N THR A 116 -2.27 14.55 3.30
CA THR A 116 -3.09 13.44 2.79
C THR A 116 -4.24 13.13 3.74
N GLY A 117 -5.23 12.36 3.27
CA GLY A 117 -6.35 11.89 4.09
C GLY A 117 -5.96 10.75 5.04
N GLY A 118 -6.91 9.85 5.28
CA GLY A 118 -6.77 8.67 6.13
C GLY A 118 -7.00 8.93 7.61
N GLY A 119 -6.91 7.90 8.43
CA GLY A 119 -7.11 7.94 9.88
C GLY A 119 -5.82 8.22 10.66
N ILE A 120 -5.77 7.75 11.89
CA ILE A 120 -4.65 7.91 12.82
C ILE A 120 -3.62 6.80 12.57
N VAL A 121 -2.33 7.16 12.53
CA VAL A 121 -1.22 6.21 12.41
C VAL A 121 -0.21 6.50 13.52
N PHE A 122 0.13 5.49 14.29
CA PHE A 122 1.19 5.52 15.29
C PHE A 122 2.51 5.15 14.62
N HIS A 123 3.55 5.91 14.89
CA HIS A 123 4.89 5.75 14.32
C HIS A 123 5.94 5.55 15.42
N GLY A 124 6.99 4.84 15.08
CA GLY A 124 8.12 4.54 15.96
C GLY A 124 8.98 3.45 15.32
N GLU A 125 8.47 2.22 15.30
CA GLU A 125 9.17 1.07 14.74
C GLU A 125 8.76 0.76 13.28
N ASP A 126 7.89 1.58 12.68
CA ASP A 126 7.44 1.42 11.31
C ASP A 126 8.48 1.89 10.29
N LEU A 127 8.43 1.34 9.09
CA LEU A 127 9.06 1.92 7.92
C LEU A 127 8.02 2.78 7.19
N THR A 128 8.20 4.08 7.28
CA THR A 128 7.35 5.01 6.53
C THR A 128 7.93 5.27 5.15
N TYR A 129 7.05 5.39 4.15
CA TYR A 129 7.45 5.78 2.81
C TYR A 129 6.50 6.82 2.21
N SER A 130 7.02 7.63 1.31
CA SER A 130 6.21 8.49 0.46
C SER A 130 6.57 8.28 -1.01
N ILE A 131 5.56 8.29 -1.88
CA ILE A 131 5.75 8.24 -3.34
C ILE A 131 5.16 9.52 -3.93
N VAL A 132 5.95 10.16 -4.76
CA VAL A 132 5.55 11.32 -5.55
C VAL A 132 5.46 10.91 -7.01
N ILE A 133 4.33 11.24 -7.64
CA ILE A 133 4.12 11.08 -9.09
C ILE A 133 3.79 12.47 -9.65
N PRO A 134 4.71 13.11 -10.39
CA PRO A 134 4.47 14.45 -10.93
C PRO A 134 3.35 14.45 -12.00
N VAL A 135 2.69 15.59 -12.17
CA VAL A 135 1.52 15.74 -13.04
C VAL A 135 1.78 15.38 -14.51
N ASN A 136 3.02 15.58 -14.99
CA ASN A 136 3.44 15.26 -16.35
C ASN A 136 3.73 13.76 -16.56
N ASN A 137 3.72 12.93 -15.51
CA ASN A 137 3.90 11.50 -15.65
C ASN A 137 2.61 10.86 -16.20
N PRO A 138 2.67 9.98 -17.24
CA PRO A 138 1.48 9.35 -17.82
C PRO A 138 0.62 8.57 -16.81
N ILE A 139 1.21 8.08 -15.72
CA ILE A 139 0.49 7.35 -14.68
C ILE A 139 -0.45 8.25 -13.89
N PHE A 140 -0.15 9.55 -13.81
CA PHE A 140 -0.99 10.51 -13.09
C PHE A 140 -2.43 10.56 -13.60
N VAL A 141 -2.70 10.24 -14.86
CA VAL A 141 -4.07 10.21 -15.41
C VAL A 141 -4.93 9.07 -14.86
N GLN A 142 -4.31 8.05 -14.28
CA GLN A 142 -5.03 6.93 -13.68
C GLN A 142 -5.77 7.37 -12.40
N SER A 143 -6.81 6.63 -12.04
CA SER A 143 -7.53 6.89 -10.77
C SER A 143 -6.63 6.69 -9.56
N SER A 144 -6.91 7.40 -8.47
CA SER A 144 -6.18 7.25 -7.21
C SER A 144 -6.22 5.80 -6.71
N MET A 145 -7.36 5.11 -6.86
CA MET A 145 -7.48 3.70 -6.46
C MET A 145 -6.61 2.78 -7.33
N SER A 146 -6.55 3.01 -8.65
CA SER A 146 -5.67 2.21 -9.54
C SER A 146 -4.19 2.38 -9.17
N ILE A 147 -3.76 3.61 -8.88
CA ILE A 147 -2.39 3.89 -8.45
C ILE A 147 -2.12 3.26 -7.07
N TYR A 148 -3.06 3.37 -6.13
CA TYR A 148 -2.98 2.77 -4.81
C TYR A 148 -2.76 1.26 -4.90
N GLU A 149 -3.62 0.58 -5.65
CA GLU A 149 -3.55 -0.88 -5.83
C GLU A 149 -2.23 -1.32 -6.47
N LYS A 150 -1.73 -0.59 -7.47
CA LYS A 150 -0.45 -0.93 -8.12
C LYS A 150 0.75 -0.75 -7.21
N ILE A 151 0.77 0.32 -6.39
CA ILE A 151 1.82 0.54 -5.40
C ILE A 151 1.80 -0.57 -4.34
N HIS A 152 0.63 -0.90 -3.81
CA HIS A 152 0.49 -1.92 -2.78
C HIS A 152 0.73 -3.34 -3.33
N ARG A 153 0.41 -3.58 -4.60
CA ARG A 153 0.79 -4.82 -5.29
C ARG A 153 2.32 -4.96 -5.37
N ALA A 154 3.03 -3.88 -5.72
CA ALA A 154 4.49 -3.88 -5.73
C ALA A 154 5.10 -4.12 -4.34
N LEU A 155 4.50 -3.54 -3.29
CA LEU A 155 4.91 -3.81 -1.91
C LEU A 155 4.67 -5.27 -1.51
N ARG A 156 3.47 -5.80 -1.82
CA ARG A 156 3.14 -7.21 -1.61
C ARG A 156 4.14 -8.13 -2.32
N ASP A 157 4.49 -7.84 -3.57
CA ASP A 157 5.42 -8.65 -4.36
C ASP A 157 6.85 -8.59 -3.77
N ALA A 158 7.26 -7.43 -3.25
CA ALA A 158 8.54 -7.28 -2.54
C ALA A 158 8.58 -8.10 -1.24
N LEU A 159 7.49 -8.13 -0.48
CA LEU A 159 7.35 -8.93 0.74
C LEU A 159 7.36 -10.44 0.42
N VAL A 160 6.62 -10.85 -0.61
CA VAL A 160 6.63 -12.26 -1.06
C VAL A 160 8.03 -12.70 -1.50
N ALA A 161 8.78 -11.83 -2.19
CA ALA A 161 10.15 -12.10 -2.58
C ALA A 161 11.12 -12.15 -1.37
N ASN A 162 10.72 -11.62 -0.21
CA ASN A 162 11.42 -11.76 1.08
C ASN A 162 10.98 -13.01 1.88
N GLY A 163 10.08 -13.82 1.33
CA GLY A 163 9.58 -15.04 1.99
C GLY A 163 8.29 -14.85 2.80
N GLU A 164 7.72 -13.65 2.82
CA GLU A 164 6.48 -13.36 3.54
C GLU A 164 5.24 -13.83 2.76
N ARG A 165 4.19 -14.27 3.48
CA ARG A 165 2.90 -14.64 2.87
C ARG A 165 1.96 -13.45 2.78
N ALA A 166 2.43 -12.38 2.15
CA ALA A 166 1.65 -11.15 2.01
C ALA A 166 0.60 -11.25 0.90
N GLU A 167 -0.56 -10.65 1.13
CA GLU A 167 -1.69 -10.57 0.19
C GLU A 167 -2.29 -9.16 0.17
N LEU A 168 -3.12 -8.86 -0.83
CA LEU A 168 -3.90 -7.64 -0.86
C LEU A 168 -5.28 -7.89 -0.27
N ALA A 169 -5.76 -6.95 0.55
CA ALA A 169 -7.12 -7.00 1.07
C ALA A 169 -8.15 -6.94 -0.07
N HIS A 170 -8.99 -7.97 -0.14
CA HIS A 170 -10.15 -8.01 -1.02
C HIS A 170 -11.36 -7.53 -0.22
N VAL A 171 -11.89 -6.35 -0.53
CA VAL A 171 -13.19 -5.95 0.01
C VAL A 171 -14.28 -6.59 -0.86
N ALA A 172 -14.58 -7.84 -0.58
CA ALA A 172 -15.90 -8.37 -0.86
C ALA A 172 -16.74 -8.00 0.36
N GLY A 173 -17.79 -7.20 0.19
CA GLY A 173 -18.76 -6.75 1.17
C GLY A 173 -18.44 -7.01 2.65
N VAL A 174 -18.67 -6.05 3.51
CA VAL A 174 -18.44 -6.10 4.96
C VAL A 174 -18.79 -7.46 5.54
N VAL A 175 -17.84 -8.38 5.62
CA VAL A 175 -17.93 -9.51 6.53
C VAL A 175 -17.59 -8.92 7.89
N ARG A 176 -18.61 -8.64 8.69
CA ARG A 176 -18.44 -8.45 10.14
C ARG A 176 -17.63 -9.64 10.61
N ALA A 177 -16.40 -9.39 11.07
CA ALA A 177 -15.59 -10.40 11.74
C ALA A 177 -16.44 -10.97 12.89
N GLY A 178 -16.98 -12.16 12.69
CA GLY A 178 -17.62 -12.92 13.74
C GLY A 178 -16.60 -13.14 14.83
N ALA A 179 -17.01 -12.89 16.08
CA ALA A 179 -16.23 -13.07 17.28
C ALA A 179 -15.52 -14.42 17.26
N ALA A 180 -14.23 -14.44 16.93
CA ALA A 180 -13.37 -15.57 17.19
C ALA A 180 -13.16 -15.64 18.70
N LYS A 181 -13.72 -16.69 19.36
CA LYS A 181 -13.48 -17.02 20.74
C LYS A 181 -11.96 -17.10 20.98
N LEU A 182 -11.47 -16.24 21.89
CA LEU A 182 -10.10 -16.30 22.40
C LEU A 182 -9.82 -17.71 22.95
N ALA A 183 -8.90 -18.43 22.31
CA ALA A 183 -8.19 -19.52 22.97
C ALA A 183 -7.15 -18.89 23.92
N LYS A 184 -7.28 -19.16 25.23
CA LYS A 184 -6.30 -18.84 26.26
C LYS A 184 -5.02 -19.64 26.01
N GLY A 185 -3.87 -18.97 25.91
CA GLY A 185 -2.57 -19.64 25.84
C GLY A 185 -1.40 -18.66 25.87
N THR A 186 -0.80 -18.52 27.06
CA THR A 186 0.61 -18.21 27.40
C THR A 186 1.32 -17.01 26.76
N GLY A 187 1.42 -15.94 27.52
CA GLY A 187 2.58 -15.15 27.93
C GLY A 187 3.63 -14.75 26.90
N VAL A 188 3.40 -13.64 26.18
CA VAL A 188 4.37 -12.59 25.93
C VAL A 188 3.54 -11.30 25.90
N SER A 189 3.86 -10.34 26.77
CA SER A 189 3.17 -9.06 26.87
C SER A 189 3.56 -8.18 25.68
N GLU A 190 2.77 -8.24 24.61
CA GLU A 190 2.76 -7.15 23.61
C GLU A 190 2.15 -5.91 24.25
N PRO A 191 2.63 -4.69 23.92
CA PRO A 191 1.97 -3.48 24.34
C PRO A 191 0.56 -3.48 23.74
N SER A 192 -0.42 -3.80 24.57
CA SER A 192 -1.84 -3.73 24.24
C SER A 192 -2.21 -2.28 24.06
N TYR A 193 -2.17 -1.78 22.82
CA TYR A 193 -2.84 -0.54 22.48
C TYR A 193 -4.34 -0.80 22.47
N ASN A 194 -4.91 -0.81 23.67
CA ASN A 194 -6.34 -0.88 23.91
C ASN A 194 -6.94 0.45 23.49
N THR A 195 -7.24 0.62 22.20
CA THR A 195 -8.03 1.72 21.68
C THR A 195 -9.49 1.27 21.64
N ASP A 196 -10.20 1.42 22.74
CA ASP A 196 -11.66 1.28 22.84
C ASP A 196 -12.43 2.28 21.94
N ARG A 197 -11.74 3.01 21.09
CA ARG A 197 -12.31 3.90 20.08
C ARG A 197 -11.69 3.60 18.71
N GLY A 198 -12.46 2.94 17.85
CA GLY A 198 -12.07 2.37 16.56
C GLY A 198 -11.56 3.34 15.46
N TYR A 199 -10.62 4.22 15.75
CA TYR A 199 -10.09 5.24 14.85
C TYR A 199 -8.69 4.93 14.27
N SER A 200 -8.07 3.79 14.60
CA SER A 200 -6.77 3.44 14.01
C SER A 200 -6.93 3.00 12.55
N CYS A 201 -6.14 3.59 11.65
CA CYS A 201 -6.08 3.20 10.22
C CYS A 201 -5.75 1.73 10.01
N PHE A 202 -5.13 1.06 11.00
CA PHE A 202 -4.78 -0.36 10.94
C PHE A 202 -5.88 -1.29 11.44
N ALA A 203 -6.90 -0.78 12.14
CA ALA A 203 -8.02 -1.59 12.63
C ALA A 203 -8.97 -2.05 11.51
N ASN A 204 -9.14 -1.24 10.47
CA ASN A 204 -10.07 -1.51 9.38
C ASN A 204 -9.33 -1.51 8.03
N PRO A 205 -9.04 -2.69 7.45
CA PRO A 205 -8.44 -2.75 6.13
C PRO A 205 -9.40 -2.21 5.06
N VAL A 206 -8.86 -1.45 4.12
CA VAL A 206 -9.57 -1.05 2.90
C VAL A 206 -9.05 -1.86 1.73
N ARG A 207 -9.77 -1.81 0.60
CA ARG A 207 -9.37 -2.51 -0.63
C ARG A 207 -7.90 -2.20 -0.97
N ALA A 208 -7.16 -3.26 -1.28
CA ALA A 208 -5.76 -3.24 -1.66
C ALA A 208 -4.77 -2.81 -0.55
N ASP A 209 -5.18 -2.74 0.72
CA ASP A 209 -4.22 -2.73 1.82
C ASP A 209 -3.39 -4.02 1.82
N VAL A 210 -2.16 -3.95 2.31
CA VAL A 210 -1.31 -5.15 2.39
C VAL A 210 -1.56 -5.86 3.71
N MET A 211 -1.86 -7.13 3.58
CA MET A 211 -2.19 -8.04 4.69
C MET A 211 -1.10 -9.09 4.85
N LEU A 212 -0.82 -9.49 6.07
CA LEU A 212 0.02 -10.63 6.42
C LEU A 212 -0.66 -11.43 7.54
N ASN A 213 -0.88 -12.73 7.32
CA ASN A 213 -1.55 -13.60 8.28
C ASN A 213 -2.89 -13.04 8.79
N GLY A 214 -3.70 -12.45 7.88
CA GLY A 214 -4.99 -11.86 8.19
C GLY A 214 -4.95 -10.51 8.90
N ARG A 215 -3.77 -9.95 9.16
CA ARG A 215 -3.58 -8.61 9.76
C ARG A 215 -3.11 -7.61 8.73
N LYS A 216 -3.60 -6.38 8.81
CA LYS A 216 -3.09 -5.27 8.01
C LYS A 216 -1.69 -4.88 8.47
N ILE A 217 -0.73 -4.94 7.56
CA ILE A 217 0.66 -4.54 7.81
C ILE A 217 1.06 -3.27 7.10
N ALA A 218 0.37 -2.90 6.02
CA ALA A 218 0.61 -1.63 5.35
C ALA A 218 -0.69 -1.03 4.83
N GLY A 219 -0.75 0.29 4.92
CA GLY A 219 -1.79 1.13 4.38
C GLY A 219 -1.22 2.48 4.00
N ALA A 220 -1.97 3.24 3.22
CA ALA A 220 -1.54 4.54 2.75
C ALA A 220 -2.70 5.51 2.58
N ALA A 221 -2.35 6.78 2.37
CA ALA A 221 -3.28 7.82 1.98
C ALA A 221 -2.70 8.63 0.82
N GLN A 222 -3.58 9.22 0.01
CA GLN A 222 -3.17 9.95 -1.17
C GLN A 222 -3.74 11.36 -1.18
N ARG A 223 -3.00 12.26 -1.82
CA ARG A 223 -3.46 13.59 -2.19
C ARG A 223 -3.09 13.90 -3.63
N ARG A 224 -4.08 14.26 -4.42
CA ARG A 224 -3.88 14.80 -5.76
C ARG A 224 -3.86 16.33 -5.71
N THR A 225 -2.93 16.91 -6.44
CA THR A 225 -2.76 18.35 -6.59
C THR A 225 -2.54 18.70 -8.06
N ARG A 226 -2.46 20.00 -8.36
CA ARG A 226 -2.08 20.47 -9.70
C ARG A 226 -0.62 20.13 -10.06
N ARG A 227 0.23 19.81 -9.06
CA ARG A 227 1.65 19.45 -9.26
C ARG A 227 1.87 17.95 -9.43
N GLY A 228 0.94 17.13 -8.98
CA GLY A 228 1.05 15.68 -9.02
C GLY A 228 0.30 15.00 -7.89
N LEU A 229 0.68 13.76 -7.60
CA LEU A 229 0.13 12.91 -6.55
C LEU A 229 1.18 12.65 -5.49
N LEU A 230 0.81 12.86 -4.23
CA LEU A 230 1.52 12.40 -3.06
C LEU A 230 0.80 11.17 -2.49
N HIS A 231 1.54 10.08 -2.29
CA HIS A 231 1.08 8.86 -1.64
C HIS A 231 1.98 8.61 -0.43
N GLN A 232 1.42 8.61 0.76
CA GLN A 232 2.12 8.37 2.03
C GLN A 232 1.65 7.06 2.64
N GLY A 233 2.56 6.15 2.91
CA GLY A 233 2.28 4.83 3.47
C GLY A 233 3.19 4.50 4.64
N SER A 234 2.73 3.57 5.46
CA SER A 234 3.46 3.04 6.61
C SER A 234 3.37 1.52 6.62
N ILE A 235 4.47 0.86 6.94
CA ILE A 235 4.63 -0.59 6.97
C ILE A 235 5.02 -0.97 8.41
N HIS A 236 4.27 -1.90 9.00
CA HIS A 236 4.41 -2.34 10.38
C HIS A 236 4.58 -3.85 10.47
N ASN A 237 5.14 -4.31 11.59
CA ASN A 237 5.16 -5.73 11.98
C ASN A 237 5.78 -6.68 10.93
N VAL A 238 6.82 -6.21 10.24
CA VAL A 238 7.64 -7.03 9.34
C VAL A 238 9.11 -6.72 9.56
N ASP A 239 9.98 -7.64 9.19
CA ASP A 239 11.43 -7.41 9.22
C ASP A 239 11.84 -6.50 8.05
N PHE A 240 12.37 -5.33 8.38
CA PHE A 240 12.88 -4.37 7.39
C PHE A 240 14.36 -4.61 7.03
N GLY A 241 15.08 -5.45 7.81
CA GLY A 241 16.51 -5.71 7.65
C GLY A 241 16.90 -6.41 6.37
N ASN A 242 15.94 -7.09 5.73
CA ASN A 242 16.19 -7.95 4.56
C ASN A 242 16.13 -7.20 3.21
N GLY A 243 16.41 -5.91 3.17
CA GLY A 243 16.43 -5.12 1.94
C GLY A 243 15.05 -4.86 1.34
N LEU A 244 13.99 -4.84 2.15
CA LEU A 244 12.60 -4.61 1.71
C LEU A 244 12.46 -3.29 0.94
N ALA A 245 13.02 -2.19 1.43
CA ALA A 245 12.96 -0.88 0.77
C ALA A 245 13.56 -0.93 -0.65
N LYS A 246 14.72 -1.55 -0.80
CA LYS A 246 15.39 -1.73 -2.10
C LYS A 246 14.55 -2.59 -3.04
N ARG A 247 14.03 -3.73 -2.55
CA ARG A 247 13.18 -4.62 -3.35
C ARG A 247 11.89 -3.93 -3.78
N PHE A 248 11.26 -3.21 -2.88
CA PHE A 248 10.04 -2.47 -3.17
C PHE A 248 10.27 -1.43 -4.27
N ALA A 249 11.36 -0.66 -4.20
CA ALA A 249 11.75 0.27 -5.26
C ALA A 249 12.02 -0.44 -6.60
N GLN A 250 12.66 -1.61 -6.60
CA GLN A 250 12.96 -2.40 -7.79
C GLN A 250 11.68 -2.98 -8.45
N VAL A 251 10.69 -3.40 -7.66
CA VAL A 251 9.40 -3.85 -8.19
C VAL A 251 8.61 -2.70 -8.78
N LEU A 252 8.66 -1.51 -8.18
CA LEU A 252 8.03 -0.31 -8.73
C LEU A 252 8.65 0.12 -10.06
N SER A 253 9.97 0.03 -10.19
CA SER A 253 10.69 0.40 -11.40
C SER A 253 12.00 -0.38 -11.56
N THR A 254 12.19 -0.99 -12.74
CA THR A 254 13.48 -1.60 -13.12
C THR A 254 14.58 -0.57 -13.41
N LYS A 255 14.19 0.71 -13.58
CA LYS A 255 15.11 1.84 -13.78
C LYS A 255 15.02 2.77 -12.56
N SER A 256 15.55 2.32 -11.43
CA SER A 256 15.63 3.11 -10.21
C SER A 256 17.03 3.70 -10.03
N ARG A 257 17.12 4.93 -9.51
CA ARG A 257 18.36 5.63 -9.20
C ARG A 257 18.28 6.12 -7.76
N GLU A 258 19.25 5.74 -6.94
CA GLU A 258 19.42 6.27 -5.59
C GLU A 258 20.00 7.69 -5.65
N CYS A 259 19.43 8.60 -4.88
CA CYS A 259 19.84 9.99 -4.81
C CYS A 259 19.74 10.49 -3.37
N LYS A 260 20.51 11.53 -3.05
CA LYS A 260 20.31 12.34 -1.84
C LYS A 260 19.25 13.40 -2.12
N ILE A 261 18.48 13.77 -1.10
CA ILE A 261 17.54 14.89 -1.18
C ILE A 261 18.37 16.17 -1.37
N LYS A 262 18.01 16.97 -2.36
CA LYS A 262 18.73 18.18 -2.70
C LYS A 262 18.54 19.28 -1.64
N ASN A 263 19.54 20.16 -1.50
CA ASN A 263 19.52 21.24 -0.51
C ASN A 263 18.35 22.23 -0.73
N ASP A 264 17.96 22.50 -1.97
CA ASP A 264 16.83 23.37 -2.30
C ASP A 264 15.50 22.77 -1.81
N VAL A 265 15.32 21.44 -1.94
CA VAL A 265 14.18 20.71 -1.40
C VAL A 265 14.17 20.77 0.14
N LEU A 266 15.31 20.54 0.78
CA LEU A 266 15.43 20.62 2.24
C LEU A 266 15.19 22.05 2.77
N LYS A 267 15.68 23.06 2.07
CA LYS A 267 15.40 24.47 2.40
C LYS A 267 13.89 24.74 2.34
N ARG A 268 13.24 24.31 1.25
CA ARG A 268 11.80 24.45 1.10
C ARG A 268 11.02 23.69 2.17
N ALA A 269 11.47 22.49 2.53
CA ALA A 269 10.88 21.71 3.61
C ALA A 269 10.99 22.44 4.96
N CYS A 270 12.13 23.06 5.27
CA CYS A 270 12.27 23.87 6.48
C CYS A 270 11.27 25.05 6.54
N GLU A 271 11.01 25.70 5.41
CA GLU A 271 10.01 26.76 5.32
C GLU A 271 8.59 26.18 5.57
N LEU A 272 8.24 25.07 4.93
CA LEU A 272 6.95 24.42 5.11
C LEU A 272 6.76 23.89 6.54
N ALA A 273 7.81 23.37 7.16
CA ALA A 273 7.74 22.92 8.55
C ALA A 273 7.43 24.10 9.48
N LYS A 274 8.10 25.24 9.31
CA LYS A 274 7.89 26.45 10.13
C LYS A 274 6.54 27.11 9.86
N GLN A 275 6.12 27.21 8.62
CA GLN A 275 4.91 27.98 8.22
C GLN A 275 3.63 27.16 8.28
N ARG A 276 3.71 25.84 8.34
CA ARG A 276 2.55 24.95 8.28
C ARG A 276 2.63 23.82 9.29
N TYR A 277 3.45 22.79 9.00
CA TYR A 277 3.36 21.51 9.70
C TYR A 277 3.72 21.56 11.19
N GLY A 278 4.53 22.50 11.62
CA GLY A 278 4.89 22.73 13.01
C GLY A 278 4.04 23.83 13.70
N THR A 279 2.94 24.30 13.06
CA THR A 279 2.10 25.34 13.65
C THR A 279 0.85 24.74 14.31
N GLU A 280 0.42 25.33 15.44
CA GLU A 280 -0.82 24.97 16.11
C GLU A 280 -2.05 25.17 15.21
N ASP A 281 -2.05 26.21 14.37
CA ASP A 281 -3.13 26.49 13.43
C ASP A 281 -3.32 25.35 12.44
N TRP A 282 -2.24 24.79 11.92
CA TRP A 282 -2.32 23.62 11.03
C TRP A 282 -2.73 22.37 11.80
N LEU A 283 -2.12 22.13 12.96
CA LEU A 283 -2.40 20.97 13.79
C LEU A 283 -3.87 20.93 14.20
N ARG A 284 -4.43 22.08 14.63
CA ARG A 284 -5.81 22.22 15.12
C ARG A 284 -6.84 22.63 14.05
N LYS A 285 -6.42 22.71 12.79
CA LYS A 285 -7.29 23.07 11.68
C LYS A 285 -8.59 22.28 11.71
N ARG A 286 -9.72 22.96 11.59
CA ARG A 286 -11.08 22.40 11.55
C ARG A 286 -11.48 21.98 10.13
#